data_9a5fc215ce58f08c35d6398e52bc4a5a
#
_entry.id   9a5fc215ce58f08c35d6398e52bc4a5a
#
_cell.length_a   1.000
_cell.length_b   1.000
_cell.length_c   1.000
_cell.angle_alpha   90.00
_cell.angle_beta   90.00
_cell.angle_gamma   90.00
#
_symmetry.space_group_name_H-M   'P 1'
#
loop_
_entity.id
_entity.type
_entity.pdbx_description
1 polymer ?
#
loop_
_entity_poly.entity_id
_entity_poly.type
_entity_poly.pdbx_seq_one_letter_code
_entity_poly.pdbx_strand_id
1 'polypeptide(L)'
;NNDQIDGFIVQLPLPKHINENKILLAINPDKDVDGFHPTNFGKMALNMKTFIPATPYGIIELLKRYKINTQGKHTVVIGRSHIVGRPISILMNSKGEVGDSTVTVAHSRTKNIESYIKKADIVISALGIPGFVKKNMIKKVL
;
A
#
# COMPACT_ATOMS: atom_id res chain seq x y z
N ASN A 1 12.25 0.07 -25.43
CA ASN A 1 13.52 0.72 -25.01
C ASN A 1 13.76 1.96 -25.88
N ASN A 2 13.16 3.07 -25.53
CA ASN A 2 13.41 4.36 -26.17
C ASN A 2 14.01 5.30 -25.10
N ASP A 3 15.24 5.76 -25.35
CA ASP A 3 15.99 6.59 -24.39
C ASP A 3 15.41 8.00 -24.25
N GLN A 4 14.51 8.40 -25.15
CA GLN A 4 13.77 9.66 -25.07
C GLN A 4 12.56 9.60 -24.11
N ILE A 5 12.23 8.43 -23.57
CA ILE A 5 11.15 8.23 -22.60
C ILE A 5 11.78 7.94 -21.24
N ASP A 6 11.61 8.84 -20.28
CA ASP A 6 12.17 8.72 -18.94
C ASP A 6 11.43 7.69 -18.09
N GLY A 7 10.12 7.56 -18.26
CA GLY A 7 9.29 6.60 -17.54
C GLY A 7 7.90 6.50 -18.13
N PHE A 8 7.18 5.45 -17.75
CA PHE A 8 5.80 5.24 -18.17
C PHE A 8 5.03 4.44 -17.11
N ILE A 9 3.72 4.48 -17.23
CA ILE A 9 2.82 3.71 -16.38
C ILE A 9 2.06 2.68 -17.21
N VAL A 10 1.75 1.56 -16.60
CA VAL A 10 0.78 0.59 -17.12
C VAL A 10 -0.41 0.59 -16.17
N GLN A 11 -1.50 1.26 -16.59
CA GLN A 11 -2.68 1.40 -15.75
C GLN A 11 -3.31 0.05 -15.42
N LEU A 12 -3.38 -0.26 -14.16
CA LEU A 12 -4.05 -1.46 -13.64
C LEU A 12 -5.49 -1.13 -13.17
N PRO A 13 -6.42 -2.10 -13.24
CA PRO A 13 -6.25 -3.49 -13.71
C PRO A 13 -6.23 -3.57 -15.24
N LEU A 14 -5.54 -4.59 -15.77
CA LEU A 14 -5.56 -4.90 -17.19
C LEU A 14 -6.82 -5.68 -17.59
N PRO A 15 -7.24 -5.65 -18.87
CA PRO A 15 -8.29 -6.51 -19.38
C PRO A 15 -7.98 -7.99 -19.16
N LYS A 16 -9.01 -8.80 -18.85
CA LYS A 16 -8.85 -10.21 -18.45
C LYS A 16 -8.10 -11.11 -19.44
N HIS A 17 -8.08 -10.74 -20.72
CA HIS A 17 -7.37 -11.49 -21.76
C HIS A 17 -5.87 -11.20 -21.79
N ILE A 18 -5.40 -10.22 -21.05
CA ILE A 18 -3.98 -9.84 -20.96
C ILE A 18 -3.39 -10.43 -19.68
N ASN A 19 -2.25 -11.08 -19.81
CA ASN A 19 -1.51 -11.60 -18.67
C ASN A 19 -0.73 -10.47 -17.98
N GLU A 20 -1.26 -9.99 -16.85
CA GLU A 20 -0.70 -8.88 -16.08
C GLU A 20 0.77 -9.13 -15.68
N ASN A 21 1.08 -10.33 -15.19
CA ASN A 21 2.44 -10.66 -14.77
C ASN A 21 3.44 -10.58 -15.93
N LYS A 22 3.06 -11.03 -17.14
CA LYS A 22 3.93 -10.90 -18.31
C LYS A 22 4.18 -9.44 -18.68
N ILE A 23 3.16 -8.60 -18.59
CA ILE A 23 3.31 -7.17 -18.87
C ILE A 23 4.22 -6.51 -17.84
N LEU A 24 3.97 -6.73 -16.55
CA LEU A 24 4.78 -6.13 -15.48
C LEU A 24 6.25 -6.53 -15.57
N LEU A 25 6.54 -7.80 -15.90
CA LEU A 25 7.91 -8.28 -16.09
C LEU A 25 8.58 -7.77 -17.36
N ALA A 26 7.81 -7.32 -18.35
CA ALA A 26 8.33 -6.73 -19.58
C ALA A 26 8.72 -5.25 -19.45
N ILE A 27 8.29 -4.59 -18.37
CA ILE A 27 8.63 -3.20 -18.08
C ILE A 27 10.11 -3.14 -17.67
N ASN A 28 10.84 -2.16 -18.22
CA ASN A 28 12.17 -1.87 -17.69
C ASN A 28 12.02 -1.28 -16.27
N PRO A 29 12.59 -1.89 -15.22
CA PRO A 29 12.46 -1.40 -13.85
C PRO A 29 12.88 0.06 -13.65
N ASP A 30 13.84 0.54 -14.44
CA ASP A 30 14.31 1.94 -14.33
C ASP A 30 13.31 2.96 -14.93
N LYS A 31 12.34 2.48 -15.71
CA LYS A 31 11.27 3.29 -16.33
C LYS A 31 9.88 3.02 -15.73
N ASP A 32 9.79 2.13 -14.75
CA ASP A 32 8.56 1.77 -14.03
C ASP A 32 8.29 2.78 -12.91
N VAL A 33 7.63 3.87 -13.25
CA VAL A 33 7.34 4.95 -12.28
C VAL A 33 6.23 4.62 -11.28
N ASP A 34 5.45 3.56 -11.54
CA ASP A 34 4.46 3.04 -10.59
C ASP A 34 5.05 2.07 -9.56
N GLY A 35 6.29 1.59 -9.77
CA GLY A 35 6.97 0.69 -8.85
C GLY A 35 6.35 -0.71 -8.76
N PHE A 36 5.63 -1.16 -9.80
CA PHE A 36 4.96 -2.47 -9.79
C PHE A 36 5.86 -3.61 -10.25
N HIS A 37 6.97 -3.31 -10.92
CA HIS A 37 7.94 -4.33 -11.29
C HIS A 37 8.49 -5.03 -10.04
N PRO A 38 8.63 -6.37 -10.03
CA PRO A 38 9.11 -7.11 -8.85
C PRO A 38 10.43 -6.61 -8.29
N THR A 39 11.34 -6.14 -9.15
CA THR A 39 12.60 -5.51 -8.72
C THR A 39 12.36 -4.25 -7.88
N ASN A 40 11.48 -3.36 -8.33
CA ASN A 40 11.15 -2.13 -7.60
C ASN A 40 10.39 -2.42 -6.31
N PHE A 41 9.47 -3.38 -6.36
CA PHE A 41 8.77 -3.84 -5.16
C PHE A 41 9.74 -4.43 -4.13
N GLY A 42 10.70 -5.25 -4.57
CA GLY A 42 11.75 -5.80 -3.71
C GLY A 42 12.64 -4.72 -3.12
N LYS A 43 13.07 -3.74 -3.92
CA LYS A 43 13.84 -2.58 -3.44
C LYS A 43 13.06 -1.79 -2.38
N MET A 44 11.77 -1.51 -2.62
CA MET A 44 10.89 -0.86 -1.65
C MET A 44 10.81 -1.65 -0.33
N ALA A 45 10.60 -2.97 -0.41
CA ALA A 45 10.50 -3.83 0.76
C ALA A 45 11.81 -3.88 1.57
N LEU A 46 12.95 -3.67 0.92
CA LEU A 46 14.29 -3.60 1.53
C LEU A 46 14.69 -2.17 1.90
N ASN A 47 13.77 -1.21 1.81
CA ASN A 47 14.03 0.21 2.10
C ASN A 47 15.13 0.82 1.22
N MET A 48 15.30 0.31 0.00
CA MET A 48 16.24 0.82 -1.00
C MET A 48 15.57 1.88 -1.87
N LYS A 49 16.35 2.80 -2.43
CA LYS A 49 15.84 3.85 -3.33
C LYS A 49 15.20 3.23 -4.57
N THR A 50 13.92 3.53 -4.79
CA THR A 50 13.15 3.08 -5.95
C THR A 50 11.88 3.93 -6.10
N PHE A 51 11.15 3.74 -7.19
CA PHE A 51 9.79 4.23 -7.33
C PHE A 51 8.85 3.43 -6.42
N ILE A 52 7.97 4.15 -5.74
CA ILE A 52 6.97 3.59 -4.82
C ILE A 52 5.59 3.74 -5.46
N PRO A 53 4.71 2.74 -5.38
CA PRO A 53 3.35 2.84 -5.91
C PRO A 53 2.64 4.11 -5.43
N ALA A 54 2.04 4.84 -6.36
CA ALA A 54 1.54 6.20 -6.12
C ALA A 54 0.50 6.29 -4.99
N THR A 55 -0.47 5.36 -4.94
CA THR A 55 -1.50 5.37 -3.88
C THR A 55 -0.91 5.10 -2.48
N PRO A 56 -0.10 4.06 -2.26
CA PRO A 56 0.61 3.87 -0.99
C PRO A 56 1.47 5.07 -0.61
N TYR A 57 2.22 5.62 -1.55
CA TYR A 57 3.04 6.80 -1.29
C TYR A 57 2.20 8.02 -0.91
N GLY A 58 1.06 8.23 -1.58
CA GLY A 58 0.12 9.30 -1.25
C GLY A 58 -0.45 9.17 0.16
N ILE A 59 -0.70 7.94 0.65
CA ILE A 59 -1.13 7.70 2.04
C ILE A 59 -0.02 8.12 3.02
N ILE A 60 1.23 7.74 2.76
CA ILE A 60 2.39 8.16 3.56
C ILE A 60 2.50 9.69 3.60
N GLU A 61 2.39 10.35 2.45
CA GLU A 61 2.43 11.80 2.36
C GLU A 61 1.29 12.48 3.13
N LEU A 62 0.07 11.92 3.10
CA LEU A 62 -1.05 12.42 3.90
C LEU A 62 -0.75 12.32 5.40
N LEU A 63 -0.30 11.16 5.87
CA LEU A 63 0.05 10.97 7.28
C LEU A 63 1.13 11.96 7.73
N LYS A 64 2.14 12.19 6.91
CA LYS A 64 3.20 13.16 7.15
C LYS A 64 2.67 14.60 7.22
N ARG A 65 1.89 15.03 6.22
CA ARG A 65 1.34 16.39 6.16
C ARG A 65 0.40 16.70 7.32
N TYR A 66 -0.39 15.73 7.76
CA TYR A 66 -1.26 15.87 8.93
C TYR A 66 -0.52 15.62 10.26
N LYS A 67 0.79 15.37 10.22
CA LYS A 67 1.63 15.11 11.40
C LYS A 67 1.10 13.98 12.28
N ILE A 68 0.55 12.94 11.65
CA ILE A 68 0.05 11.76 12.35
C ILE A 68 1.26 10.93 12.81
N ASN A 69 1.42 10.80 14.13
CA ASN A 69 2.46 9.92 14.68
C ASN A 69 2.09 8.46 14.42
N THR A 70 2.96 7.75 13.70
CA THR A 70 2.78 6.32 13.37
C THR A 70 3.68 5.41 14.19
N GLN A 71 4.73 5.95 14.81
CA GLN A 71 5.70 5.19 15.57
C GLN A 71 5.06 4.48 16.77
N GLY A 72 5.25 3.19 16.85
CA GLY A 72 4.68 2.35 17.89
C GLY A 72 3.14 2.19 17.85
N LYS A 73 2.48 2.74 16.83
CA LYS A 73 1.03 2.63 16.65
C LYS A 73 0.65 1.30 16.01
N HIS A 74 -0.55 0.83 16.34
CA HIS A 74 -1.15 -0.33 15.68
C HIS A 74 -1.93 0.12 14.44
N THR A 75 -1.41 -0.23 13.26
CA THR A 75 -2.05 0.03 11.97
C THR A 75 -2.72 -1.22 11.44
N VAL A 76 -4.01 -1.14 11.10
CA VAL A 76 -4.74 -2.21 10.41
C VAL A 76 -4.95 -1.82 8.95
N VAL A 77 -4.37 -2.61 8.05
CA VAL A 77 -4.55 -2.48 6.60
C VAL A 77 -5.58 -3.51 6.15
N ILE A 78 -6.70 -3.04 5.58
CA ILE A 78 -7.77 -3.90 5.09
C ILE A 78 -7.63 -4.04 3.57
N GLY A 79 -7.20 -5.21 3.13
CA GLY A 79 -6.85 -5.51 1.75
C GLY A 79 -5.39 -5.92 1.62
N ARG A 80 -5.10 -6.78 0.61
CA ARG A 80 -3.75 -7.31 0.37
C ARG A 80 -3.38 -7.37 -1.11
N SER A 81 -3.91 -6.43 -1.89
CA SER A 81 -3.53 -6.29 -3.29
C SER A 81 -2.05 -5.92 -3.40
N HIS A 82 -1.42 -6.32 -4.50
CA HIS A 82 -0.03 -5.96 -4.76
C HIS A 82 0.15 -4.49 -5.15
N ILE A 83 -0.94 -3.81 -5.52
CA ILE A 83 -0.90 -2.39 -5.91
C ILE A 83 -1.10 -1.42 -4.75
N VAL A 84 -1.82 -1.80 -3.68
CA VAL A 84 -2.08 -0.92 -2.54
C VAL A 84 -1.83 -1.62 -1.20
N GLY A 85 -2.57 -2.70 -0.89
CA GLY A 85 -2.56 -3.28 0.46
C GLY A 85 -1.19 -3.78 0.91
N ARG A 86 -0.48 -4.54 0.07
CA ARG A 86 0.88 -5.00 0.39
C ARG A 86 1.89 -3.87 0.47
N PRO A 87 2.00 -2.97 -0.53
CA PRO A 87 2.94 -1.87 -0.44
C PRO A 87 2.75 -1.02 0.81
N ILE A 88 1.52 -0.60 1.11
CA ILE A 88 1.29 0.25 2.29
C ILE A 88 1.58 -0.48 3.60
N SER A 89 1.33 -1.79 3.69
CA SER A 89 1.65 -2.56 4.90
C SER A 89 3.17 -2.63 5.15
N ILE A 90 3.96 -2.73 4.08
CA ILE A 90 5.42 -2.71 4.15
C ILE A 90 5.91 -1.32 4.57
N LEU A 91 5.43 -0.26 3.90
CA LEU A 91 5.83 1.11 4.19
C LEU A 91 5.52 1.51 5.63
N MET A 92 4.32 1.18 6.14
CA MET A 92 3.93 1.47 7.52
C MET A 92 4.75 0.70 8.55
N ASN A 93 5.28 -0.48 8.21
CA ASN A 93 6.14 -1.28 9.07
C ASN A 93 7.63 -0.89 8.95
N SER A 94 8.04 -0.24 7.88
CA SER A 94 9.42 0.14 7.64
C SER A 94 9.88 1.25 8.59
N LYS A 95 11.19 1.31 8.86
CA LYS A 95 11.79 2.43 9.60
C LYS A 95 11.67 3.72 8.79
N GLY A 96 11.27 4.81 9.43
CA GLY A 96 11.16 6.11 8.77
C GLY A 96 10.35 7.13 9.54
N GLU A 97 10.27 8.33 9.01
CA GLU A 97 9.48 9.44 9.58
C GLU A 97 7.98 9.08 9.68
N VAL A 98 7.46 8.39 8.65
CA VAL A 98 6.14 7.77 8.64
C VAL A 98 6.35 6.28 8.44
N GLY A 99 6.21 5.53 9.52
CA GLY A 99 6.52 4.10 9.57
C GLY A 99 6.58 3.65 11.01
N ASP A 100 7.43 2.68 11.32
CA ASP A 100 7.64 2.12 12.66
C ASP A 100 6.33 1.68 13.36
N SER A 101 5.30 1.33 12.56
CA SER A 101 4.02 0.80 13.03
C SER A 101 4.07 -0.70 13.21
N THR A 102 3.31 -1.22 14.20
CA THR A 102 2.92 -2.63 14.20
C THR A 102 1.74 -2.80 13.23
N VAL A 103 1.93 -3.58 12.17
CA VAL A 103 0.94 -3.68 11.08
C VAL A 103 0.22 -5.03 11.10
N THR A 104 -1.10 -4.98 11.11
CA THR A 104 -1.96 -6.14 10.85
C THR A 104 -2.60 -6.01 9.48
N VAL A 105 -2.43 -7.02 8.63
CA VAL A 105 -3.10 -7.09 7.33
C VAL A 105 -4.34 -7.96 7.44
N ALA A 106 -5.51 -7.36 7.25
CA ALA A 106 -6.81 -8.05 7.23
C ALA A 106 -7.31 -8.19 5.79
N HIS A 107 -8.04 -9.26 5.49
CA HIS A 107 -8.52 -9.57 4.14
C HIS A 107 -9.82 -10.38 4.18
N SER A 108 -10.38 -10.73 3.04
CA SER A 108 -11.68 -11.42 2.90
C SER A 108 -11.79 -12.76 3.66
N ARG A 109 -10.68 -13.35 4.08
CA ARG A 109 -10.67 -14.58 4.89
C ARG A 109 -10.39 -14.32 6.38
N THR A 110 -10.19 -13.06 6.78
CA THR A 110 -9.98 -12.69 8.18
C THR A 110 -11.28 -12.82 8.95
N LYS A 111 -11.27 -13.65 9.98
CA LYS A 111 -12.41 -13.78 10.91
C LYS A 111 -12.44 -12.59 11.86
N ASN A 112 -13.64 -12.14 12.24
CA ASN A 112 -13.84 -11.07 13.23
C ASN A 112 -13.06 -9.78 12.92
N ILE A 113 -13.08 -9.35 11.66
CA ILE A 113 -12.32 -8.18 11.18
C ILE A 113 -12.60 -6.92 12.01
N GLU A 114 -13.82 -6.77 12.53
CA GLU A 114 -14.20 -5.65 13.41
C GLU A 114 -13.33 -5.58 14.69
N SER A 115 -12.93 -6.72 15.23
CA SER A 115 -12.11 -6.75 16.44
C SER A 115 -10.71 -6.17 16.22
N TYR A 116 -10.16 -6.36 15.01
CA TYR A 116 -8.89 -5.75 14.62
C TYR A 116 -9.03 -4.25 14.42
N ILE A 117 -10.07 -3.83 13.70
CA ILE A 117 -10.34 -2.42 13.43
C ILE A 117 -10.56 -1.64 14.74
N LYS A 118 -11.33 -2.19 15.69
CA LYS A 118 -11.59 -1.56 17.00
C LYS A 118 -10.33 -1.35 17.85
N LYS A 119 -9.30 -2.19 17.66
CA LYS A 119 -8.03 -2.10 18.40
C LYS A 119 -7.01 -1.21 17.69
N ALA A 120 -7.26 -0.85 16.43
CA ALA A 120 -6.33 -0.06 15.64
C ALA A 120 -6.26 1.39 16.10
N ASP A 121 -5.07 1.97 16.03
CA ASP A 121 -4.88 3.41 16.13
C ASP A 121 -5.03 4.06 14.76
N ILE A 122 -4.63 3.34 13.70
CA ILE A 122 -4.72 3.77 12.31
C ILE A 122 -5.41 2.66 11.49
N VAL A 123 -6.40 3.02 10.68
CA VAL A 123 -7.07 2.09 9.77
C VAL A 123 -6.88 2.57 8.33
N ILE A 124 -6.34 1.70 7.48
CA ILE A 124 -6.16 1.95 6.06
C ILE A 124 -7.05 0.97 5.29
N SER A 125 -8.14 1.48 4.70
CA SER A 125 -9.06 0.67 3.91
C SER A 125 -8.65 0.65 2.43
N ALA A 126 -8.11 -0.48 1.99
CA ALA A 126 -7.64 -0.72 0.62
C ALA A 126 -8.50 -1.76 -0.12
N LEU A 127 -9.83 -1.72 0.07
CA LEU A 127 -10.77 -2.72 -0.46
C LEU A 127 -11.48 -2.31 -1.73
N GLY A 128 -11.60 -1.02 -2.04
CA GLY A 128 -12.48 -0.54 -3.11
C GLY A 128 -13.98 -0.84 -2.87
N ILE A 129 -14.39 -1.08 -1.62
CA ILE A 129 -15.78 -1.32 -1.22
C ILE A 129 -16.26 -0.11 -0.40
N PRO A 130 -17.10 0.76 -0.97
CA PRO A 130 -17.64 1.91 -0.24
C PRO A 130 -18.41 1.48 1.01
N GLY A 131 -18.21 2.22 2.13
CA GLY A 131 -18.95 1.98 3.36
C GLY A 131 -18.62 0.68 4.10
N PHE A 132 -17.55 -0.02 3.75
CA PHE A 132 -17.14 -1.23 4.47
C PHE A 132 -16.81 -0.95 5.93
N VAL A 133 -16.00 0.08 6.19
CA VAL A 133 -15.68 0.52 7.56
C VAL A 133 -16.80 1.44 8.05
N LYS A 134 -17.50 1.01 9.11
CA LYS A 134 -18.63 1.73 9.70
C LYS A 134 -18.21 2.41 11.00
N LYS A 135 -18.98 3.43 11.43
CA LYS A 135 -18.73 4.19 12.65
C LYS A 135 -18.60 3.31 13.92
N ASN A 136 -19.39 2.25 14.02
CA ASN A 136 -19.36 1.32 15.15
C ASN A 136 -18.16 0.38 15.15
N MET A 137 -17.41 0.32 14.04
CA MET A 137 -16.21 -0.52 13.91
C MET A 137 -14.94 0.18 14.32
N ILE A 138 -14.94 1.50 14.43
CA ILE A 138 -13.75 2.28 14.81
C ILE A 138 -13.72 2.54 16.31
N LYS A 139 -12.50 2.69 16.84
CA LYS A 139 -12.24 3.06 18.23
C LYS A 139 -12.88 4.43 18.52
N LYS A 140 -13.61 4.55 19.63
CA LYS A 140 -14.06 5.87 20.10
C LYS A 140 -12.83 6.69 20.47
N VAL A 141 -12.70 7.85 19.89
CA VAL A 141 -11.78 8.88 20.39
C VAL A 141 -12.47 9.54 21.57
N LEU A 142 -11.86 9.46 22.74
CA LEU A 142 -12.32 10.15 23.96
C LEU A 142 -11.97 11.62 23.84
#